data_d356d90b70955e9a81962b3703be6aa4
#
_entry.id   d356d90b70955e9a81962b3703be6aa4
#
_cell.length_a   1.000
_cell.length_b   1.000
_cell.length_c   1.000
_cell.angle_alpha   90.00
_cell.angle_beta   90.00
_cell.angle_gamma   90.00
#
_symmetry.space_group_name_H-M   'P 1'
#
loop_
_entity.id
_entity.type
_entity.pdbx_description
1 polymer ?
#
loop_
_entity_poly.entity_id
_entity_poly.type
_entity_poly.pdbx_seq_one_letter_code
_entity_poly.pdbx_strand_id
1 'polypeptide(L)'
;MSARKRALSVITIFAVSVSLTGCGAGLNASTRQISQVTDGVEAYVVNEQNNIRVVNLLVVATADQNAVLVGTIVNAKDAPDTLLGVAINGNVATLTGTTTLEKNAPVIFEGDSANAKAVSPGFTMAAGSRVEVTLFFARAGEITVDALVREATDIYANVTSGGPVSAPATVVTETE
;
A
#
# COMPACT_ATOMS: atom_id res chain seq x y z
N MET A 1 -26.60 60.07 2.23
CA MET A 1 -26.65 58.73 1.69
C MET A 1 -27.92 58.03 2.17
N SER A 2 -28.82 57.64 1.25
CA SER A 2 -30.14 57.11 1.62
C SER A 2 -30.04 55.74 2.24
N ALA A 3 -30.93 55.43 3.19
CA ALA A 3 -31.01 54.14 3.89
C ALA A 3 -31.04 52.91 2.91
N ARG A 4 -31.60 53.09 1.72
CA ARG A 4 -31.62 52.10 0.63
C ARG A 4 -30.20 51.71 0.14
N LYS A 5 -29.27 52.67 0.01
CA LYS A 5 -27.88 52.39 -0.42
C LYS A 5 -27.11 51.62 0.65
N ARG A 6 -27.36 51.88 1.93
CA ARG A 6 -26.74 51.16 3.04
C ARG A 6 -27.28 49.75 3.15
N ALA A 7 -28.58 49.52 2.93
CA ALA A 7 -29.17 48.20 2.92
C ALA A 7 -28.65 47.32 1.76
N LEU A 8 -28.50 47.90 0.54
CA LEU A 8 -27.94 47.19 -0.59
C LEU A 8 -26.47 46.74 -0.33
N SER A 9 -25.65 47.65 0.23
CA SER A 9 -24.23 47.31 0.55
C SER A 9 -24.11 46.19 1.56
N VAL A 10 -24.96 46.13 2.59
CA VAL A 10 -24.95 45.08 3.61
C VAL A 10 -25.34 43.74 3.00
N ILE A 11 -26.35 43.72 2.14
CA ILE A 11 -26.80 42.49 1.47
C ILE A 11 -25.71 41.96 0.54
N THR A 12 -25.00 42.82 -0.19
CA THR A 12 -23.91 42.39 -1.09
C THR A 12 -22.74 41.80 -0.32
N ILE A 13 -22.34 42.38 0.80
CA ILE A 13 -21.26 41.85 1.65
C ILE A 13 -21.65 40.49 2.25
N PHE A 14 -22.88 40.34 2.66
CA PHE A 14 -23.34 39.02 3.21
C PHE A 14 -23.41 37.95 2.14
N ALA A 15 -23.83 38.24 0.93
CA ALA A 15 -23.87 37.31 -0.19
C ALA A 15 -22.48 36.87 -0.63
N VAL A 16 -21.47 37.74 -0.61
CA VAL A 16 -20.08 37.43 -0.93
C VAL A 16 -19.44 36.53 0.15
N SER A 17 -19.73 36.77 1.43
CA SER A 17 -19.19 35.96 2.51
C SER A 17 -19.72 34.52 2.52
N VAL A 18 -20.94 34.27 2.11
CA VAL A 18 -21.51 32.92 2.00
C VAL A 18 -20.93 32.14 0.83
N SER A 19 -20.54 32.79 -0.26
CA SER A 19 -19.93 32.13 -1.42
C SER A 19 -18.47 31.69 -1.22
N LEU A 20 -17.75 32.23 -0.20
CA LEU A 20 -16.36 31.84 0.08
C LEU A 20 -16.24 30.62 1.02
N THR A 21 -17.30 30.13 1.62
CA THR A 21 -17.24 29.01 2.59
C THR A 21 -17.37 27.62 1.97
N GLY A 22 -17.47 27.51 0.65
CA GLY A 22 -17.97 26.32 -0.04
C GLY A 22 -16.95 25.31 -0.57
N CYS A 23 -15.65 25.58 -0.61
CA CYS A 23 -14.74 24.66 -1.28
C CYS A 23 -13.67 24.10 -0.34
N GLY A 24 -13.89 22.92 0.17
CA GLY A 24 -12.81 22.09 0.71
C GLY A 24 -12.80 21.86 2.21
N ALA A 25 -13.77 22.37 2.97
CA ALA A 25 -13.88 22.08 4.39
C ALA A 25 -15.03 21.11 4.68
N GLY A 26 -14.73 19.93 5.19
CA GLY A 26 -15.73 18.94 5.61
C GLY A 26 -15.24 17.51 5.51
N LEU A 27 -16.13 16.58 5.88
CA LEU A 27 -15.84 15.14 5.86
C LEU A 27 -15.55 14.61 4.44
N ASN A 28 -16.01 15.30 3.41
CA ASN A 28 -15.82 14.94 2.00
C ASN A 28 -14.74 15.79 1.29
N ALA A 29 -13.89 16.49 2.03
CA ALA A 29 -12.77 17.20 1.43
C ALA A 29 -11.85 16.23 0.67
N SER A 30 -11.45 16.58 -0.55
CA SER A 30 -10.57 15.72 -1.38
C SER A 30 -9.30 15.33 -0.65
N THR A 31 -8.75 16.21 0.19
CA THR A 31 -7.56 15.96 1.02
C THR A 31 -7.79 14.93 2.13
N ARG A 32 -9.04 14.66 2.53
CA ARG A 32 -9.38 13.60 3.48
C ARG A 32 -9.67 12.26 2.79
N GLN A 33 -9.98 12.30 1.50
CA GLN A 33 -10.22 11.10 0.69
C GLN A 33 -8.92 10.51 0.14
N ILE A 34 -7.83 11.29 0.14
CA ILE A 34 -6.51 10.79 -0.20
C ILE A 34 -5.97 10.04 1.03
N SER A 35 -6.21 8.74 1.07
CA SER A 35 -5.65 7.84 2.09
C SER A 35 -4.26 7.31 1.71
N GLN A 36 -3.81 7.60 0.49
CA GLN A 36 -2.58 7.07 -0.07
C GLN A 36 -1.58 8.21 -0.32
N VAL A 37 -0.48 8.21 0.42
CA VAL A 37 0.64 9.17 0.30
C VAL A 37 1.93 8.51 -0.17
N THR A 38 1.86 7.25 -0.62
CA THR A 38 2.99 6.44 -1.10
C THR A 38 2.75 6.00 -2.54
N ASP A 39 3.79 5.56 -3.21
CA ASP A 39 3.71 5.04 -4.59
C ASP A 39 2.91 3.73 -4.68
N GLY A 40 2.88 2.96 -3.59
CA GLY A 40 2.19 1.67 -3.55
C GLY A 40 0.68 1.79 -3.33
N VAL A 41 -0.04 0.75 -3.71
CA VAL A 41 -1.48 0.62 -3.49
C VAL A 41 -1.78 -0.01 -2.13
N GLU A 42 -2.97 0.24 -1.62
CA GLU A 42 -3.50 -0.38 -0.42
C GLU A 42 -4.70 -1.27 -0.75
N ALA A 43 -4.84 -2.36 -0.02
CA ALA A 43 -5.99 -3.24 -0.12
C ALA A 43 -6.34 -3.84 1.25
N TYR A 44 -7.62 -4.21 1.41
CA TYR A 44 -8.13 -4.70 2.68
C TYR A 44 -9.10 -5.86 2.47
N VAL A 45 -8.99 -6.90 3.29
CA VAL A 45 -10.07 -7.86 3.50
C VAL A 45 -10.52 -7.74 4.95
N VAL A 46 -11.64 -7.09 5.16
CA VAL A 46 -12.20 -6.85 6.50
C VAL A 46 -13.61 -7.43 6.56
N ASN A 47 -13.77 -8.47 7.36
CA ASN A 47 -15.05 -9.12 7.66
C ASN A 47 -15.00 -9.69 9.09
N GLU A 48 -16.01 -10.46 9.49
CA GLU A 48 -16.06 -11.05 10.82
C GLU A 48 -14.88 -11.96 11.13
N GLN A 49 -14.38 -12.72 10.14
CA GLN A 49 -13.30 -13.69 10.31
C GLN A 49 -11.92 -13.14 9.97
N ASN A 50 -11.82 -12.14 9.10
CA ASN A 50 -10.55 -11.67 8.55
C ASN A 50 -10.38 -10.16 8.72
N ASN A 51 -9.15 -9.72 8.96
CA ASN A 51 -8.74 -8.32 8.89
C ASN A 51 -7.30 -8.26 8.37
N ILE A 52 -7.17 -8.51 7.07
CA ILE A 52 -5.90 -8.42 6.35
C ILE A 52 -5.77 -7.04 5.74
N ARG A 53 -4.63 -6.41 5.95
CA ARG A 53 -4.28 -5.11 5.36
C ARG A 53 -3.02 -5.28 4.53
N VAL A 54 -3.09 -4.89 3.29
CA VAL A 54 -1.97 -4.77 2.37
C VAL A 54 -1.65 -3.29 2.24
N VAL A 55 -0.40 -2.92 2.51
CA VAL A 55 0.00 -1.51 2.59
C VAL A 55 1.21 -1.28 1.69
N ASN A 56 1.17 -0.20 0.92
CA ASN A 56 2.24 0.24 0.04
C ASN A 56 2.72 -0.84 -0.94
N LEU A 57 1.77 -1.59 -1.54
CA LEU A 57 2.10 -2.64 -2.50
C LEU A 57 2.44 -2.05 -3.86
N LEU A 58 3.63 -2.35 -4.36
CA LEU A 58 4.10 -2.00 -5.69
C LEU A 58 5.05 -3.07 -6.23
N VAL A 59 5.41 -2.96 -7.48
CA VAL A 59 6.34 -3.87 -8.16
C VAL A 59 7.55 -3.10 -8.61
N VAL A 60 8.74 -3.62 -8.31
CA VAL A 60 10.01 -3.08 -8.82
C VAL A 60 10.50 -3.96 -9.96
N ALA A 61 10.65 -3.38 -11.15
CA ALA A 61 11.28 -4.00 -12.30
C ALA A 61 12.80 -3.88 -12.16
N THR A 62 13.49 -5.02 -12.12
CA THR A 62 14.95 -5.07 -11.99
C THR A 62 15.62 -5.21 -13.35
N ALA A 63 16.91 -4.85 -13.44
CA ALA A 63 17.67 -4.88 -14.70
C ALA A 63 17.80 -6.29 -15.29
N ASP A 64 17.69 -7.33 -14.50
CA ASP A 64 17.71 -8.75 -14.87
C ASP A 64 16.33 -9.29 -15.29
N GLN A 65 15.40 -8.38 -15.64
CA GLN A 65 14.05 -8.70 -16.11
C GLN A 65 13.21 -9.52 -15.10
N ASN A 66 13.33 -9.22 -13.83
CA ASN A 66 12.47 -9.76 -12.80
C ASN A 66 11.56 -8.67 -12.22
N ALA A 67 10.39 -9.09 -11.75
CA ALA A 67 9.52 -8.29 -10.91
C ALA A 67 9.73 -8.67 -9.46
N VAL A 68 10.04 -7.71 -8.61
CA VAL A 68 10.17 -7.89 -7.16
C VAL A 68 9.02 -7.15 -6.48
N LEU A 69 8.29 -7.86 -5.63
CA LEU A 69 7.20 -7.27 -4.86
C LEU A 69 7.77 -6.44 -3.71
N VAL A 70 7.22 -5.26 -3.51
CA VAL A 70 7.50 -4.38 -2.37
C VAL A 70 6.19 -4.08 -1.67
N GLY A 71 6.17 -4.12 -0.36
CA GLY A 71 4.98 -3.84 0.43
C GLY A 71 4.96 -4.58 1.75
N THR A 72 3.88 -4.38 2.50
CA THR A 72 3.69 -4.99 3.82
C THR A 72 2.29 -5.56 3.93
N ILE A 73 2.17 -6.76 4.49
CA ILE A 73 0.90 -7.42 4.78
C ILE A 73 0.79 -7.59 6.29
N VAL A 74 -0.35 -7.17 6.85
CA VAL A 74 -0.63 -7.27 8.30
C VAL A 74 -1.96 -7.96 8.52
N ASN A 75 -1.97 -8.94 9.42
CA ASN A 75 -3.18 -9.53 9.96
C ASN A 75 -3.50 -8.88 11.33
N ALA A 76 -4.67 -8.26 11.46
CA ALA A 76 -5.11 -7.64 12.70
C ALA A 76 -6.07 -8.52 13.52
N LYS A 77 -6.32 -9.78 13.11
CA LYS A 77 -7.14 -10.77 13.85
C LYS A 77 -6.26 -11.68 14.69
N ASP A 78 -6.83 -12.22 15.76
CA ASP A 78 -6.15 -13.19 16.65
C ASP A 78 -5.84 -14.50 15.93
N ALA A 79 -6.72 -14.93 15.03
CA ALA A 79 -6.51 -16.13 14.26
C ALA A 79 -5.49 -15.88 13.14
N PRO A 80 -4.40 -16.67 13.06
CA PRO A 80 -3.38 -16.51 12.02
C PRO A 80 -3.95 -16.82 10.63
N ASP A 81 -3.33 -16.25 9.61
CA ASP A 81 -3.55 -16.60 8.21
C ASP A 81 -2.21 -16.98 7.57
N THR A 82 -2.23 -17.43 6.33
CA THR A 82 -1.01 -17.77 5.59
C THR A 82 -1.11 -17.21 4.17
N LEU A 83 -0.08 -16.52 3.71
CA LEU A 83 0.09 -16.16 2.31
C LEU A 83 0.55 -17.41 1.55
N LEU A 84 -0.32 -17.95 0.71
CA LEU A 84 -0.09 -19.17 -0.06
C LEU A 84 0.72 -18.91 -1.33
N GLY A 85 0.58 -17.73 -1.91
CA GLY A 85 1.25 -17.37 -3.14
C GLY A 85 1.01 -15.92 -3.56
N VAL A 86 1.78 -15.50 -4.54
CA VAL A 86 1.69 -14.20 -5.20
C VAL A 86 1.74 -14.45 -6.70
N ALA A 87 0.87 -13.79 -7.47
CA ALA A 87 0.98 -13.70 -8.92
C ALA A 87 1.17 -12.25 -9.33
N ILE A 88 2.08 -12.00 -10.27
CA ILE A 88 2.36 -10.68 -10.85
C ILE A 88 2.16 -10.78 -12.35
N ASN A 89 1.23 -10.00 -12.90
CA ASN A 89 0.86 -10.07 -14.33
C ASN A 89 0.48 -11.50 -14.78
N GLY A 90 -0.26 -12.22 -13.93
CA GLY A 90 -0.65 -13.60 -14.17
C GLY A 90 0.46 -14.65 -14.00
N ASN A 91 1.71 -14.24 -13.77
CA ASN A 91 2.82 -15.17 -13.53
C ASN A 91 3.01 -15.41 -12.02
N VAL A 92 3.11 -16.67 -11.64
CA VAL A 92 3.36 -17.05 -10.24
C VAL A 92 4.77 -16.62 -9.83
N ALA A 93 4.85 -15.84 -8.75
CA ALA A 93 6.12 -15.43 -8.17
C ALA A 93 6.69 -16.52 -7.26
N THR A 94 8.02 -16.65 -7.24
CA THR A 94 8.73 -17.44 -6.24
C THR A 94 8.67 -16.70 -4.91
N LEU A 95 8.05 -17.32 -3.91
CA LEU A 95 7.88 -16.77 -2.57
C LEU A 95 8.88 -17.43 -1.62
N THR A 96 9.64 -16.63 -0.87
CA THR A 96 10.61 -17.07 0.13
C THR A 96 10.46 -16.29 1.43
N GLY A 97 10.93 -16.85 2.54
CA GLY A 97 10.86 -16.25 3.87
C GLY A 97 9.53 -16.50 4.59
N THR A 98 9.11 -15.54 5.40
CA THR A 98 7.92 -15.64 6.24
C THR A 98 6.65 -15.53 5.41
N THR A 99 5.75 -16.50 5.54
CA THR A 99 4.44 -16.49 4.88
C THR A 99 3.28 -16.55 5.88
N THR A 100 3.56 -16.87 7.14
CA THR A 100 2.56 -16.88 8.20
C THR A 100 2.28 -15.46 8.68
N LEU A 101 1.00 -15.12 8.74
CA LEU A 101 0.48 -13.84 9.18
C LEU A 101 -0.10 -13.97 10.58
N GLU A 102 0.76 -13.91 11.59
CA GLU A 102 0.34 -13.83 12.99
C GLU A 102 -0.29 -12.45 13.27
N LYS A 103 -1.04 -12.34 14.36
CA LYS A 103 -1.65 -11.07 14.75
C LYS A 103 -0.61 -9.97 14.95
N ASN A 104 -0.75 -8.88 14.20
CA ASN A 104 0.13 -7.70 14.24
C ASN A 104 1.62 -7.99 13.97
N ALA A 105 1.96 -9.18 13.47
CA ALA A 105 3.29 -9.50 12.97
C ALA A 105 3.31 -9.31 11.44
N PRO A 106 3.94 -8.25 10.92
CA PRO A 106 3.90 -7.95 9.50
C PRO A 106 4.77 -8.91 8.68
N VAL A 107 4.29 -9.26 7.50
CA VAL A 107 5.11 -9.81 6.42
C VAL A 107 5.56 -8.64 5.56
N ILE A 108 6.89 -8.42 5.49
CA ILE A 108 7.53 -7.27 4.83
C ILE A 108 8.38 -7.79 3.69
N PHE A 109 8.11 -7.33 2.46
CA PHE A 109 8.75 -7.88 1.27
C PHE A 109 10.09 -7.23 0.93
N GLU A 110 10.31 -5.97 1.24
CA GLU A 110 11.60 -5.30 0.95
C GLU A 110 11.94 -4.26 2.01
N GLY A 111 13.24 -3.89 2.09
CA GLY A 111 13.81 -2.97 3.06
C GLY A 111 14.60 -3.68 4.16
N ASP A 112 15.13 -2.92 5.11
CA ASP A 112 16.02 -3.43 6.19
C ASP A 112 15.32 -4.42 7.13
N SER A 113 14.00 -4.35 7.23
CA SER A 113 13.18 -5.24 8.05
C SER A 113 12.49 -6.34 7.25
N ALA A 114 12.86 -6.53 5.99
CA ALA A 114 12.26 -7.55 5.14
C ALA A 114 12.41 -8.96 5.73
N ASN A 115 11.30 -9.69 5.77
CA ASN A 115 11.24 -11.07 6.23
C ASN A 115 10.62 -12.03 5.21
N ALA A 116 10.20 -11.49 4.07
CA ALA A 116 9.69 -12.23 2.92
C ALA A 116 10.19 -11.61 1.61
N LYS A 117 10.20 -12.40 0.55
CA LYS A 117 10.50 -11.95 -0.80
C LYS A 117 9.61 -12.68 -1.80
N ALA A 118 9.11 -11.95 -2.80
CA ALA A 118 8.37 -12.50 -3.93
C ALA A 118 8.96 -11.99 -5.23
N VAL A 119 9.39 -12.90 -6.09
CA VAL A 119 10.07 -12.59 -7.35
C VAL A 119 9.39 -13.32 -8.51
N SER A 120 8.97 -12.59 -9.52
CA SER A 120 8.43 -13.15 -10.76
C SER A 120 9.42 -12.93 -11.90
N PRO A 121 9.93 -13.99 -12.55
CA PRO A 121 10.88 -13.87 -13.66
C PRO A 121 10.20 -13.46 -14.97
N GLY A 122 11.01 -12.98 -15.94
CA GLY A 122 10.54 -12.66 -17.27
C GLY A 122 9.65 -11.41 -17.35
N PHE A 123 9.84 -10.46 -16.45
CA PHE A 123 9.06 -9.26 -16.39
C PHE A 123 9.62 -8.16 -17.30
N THR A 124 8.78 -7.65 -18.21
CA THR A 124 9.20 -6.69 -19.26
C THR A 124 8.39 -5.38 -19.25
N MET A 125 7.53 -5.17 -18.28
CA MET A 125 6.73 -3.95 -18.20
C MET A 125 7.58 -2.74 -17.80
N ALA A 126 7.32 -1.61 -18.45
CA ALA A 126 8.05 -0.37 -18.18
C ALA A 126 7.63 0.25 -16.82
N ALA A 127 8.55 0.95 -16.19
CA ALA A 127 8.26 1.80 -15.03
C ALA A 127 7.19 2.85 -15.37
N GLY A 128 6.35 3.17 -14.40
CA GLY A 128 5.19 4.04 -14.55
C GLY A 128 3.94 3.33 -15.08
N SER A 129 4.05 2.09 -15.58
CA SER A 129 2.87 1.27 -15.91
C SER A 129 2.21 0.70 -14.65
N ARG A 130 1.01 0.15 -14.81
CA ARG A 130 0.32 -0.61 -13.76
C ARG A 130 0.28 -2.08 -14.11
N VAL A 131 0.35 -2.91 -13.10
CA VAL A 131 0.35 -4.36 -13.24
C VAL A 131 -0.57 -4.99 -12.20
N GLU A 132 -1.33 -5.98 -12.64
CA GLU A 132 -2.16 -6.76 -11.74
C GLU A 132 -1.28 -7.61 -10.82
N VAL A 133 -1.52 -7.50 -9.51
CA VAL A 133 -0.91 -8.32 -8.47
C VAL A 133 -2.00 -9.02 -7.69
N THR A 134 -1.96 -10.34 -7.65
CA THR A 134 -2.89 -11.16 -6.88
C THR A 134 -2.16 -11.85 -5.72
N LEU A 135 -2.69 -11.68 -4.53
CA LEU A 135 -2.23 -12.30 -3.29
C LEU A 135 -3.23 -13.38 -2.88
N PHE A 136 -2.76 -14.59 -2.64
CA PHE A 136 -3.60 -15.73 -2.25
C PHE A 136 -3.39 -16.06 -0.78
N PHE A 137 -4.46 -16.05 0.00
CA PHE A 137 -4.45 -16.33 1.42
C PHE A 137 -5.22 -17.61 1.73
N ALA A 138 -4.80 -18.33 2.78
CA ALA A 138 -5.44 -19.56 3.19
C ALA A 138 -6.87 -19.36 3.73
N ARG A 139 -7.12 -18.23 4.42
CA ARG A 139 -8.40 -17.91 5.05
C ARG A 139 -9.08 -16.70 4.44
N ALA A 140 -8.33 -15.64 4.19
CA ALA A 140 -8.88 -14.41 3.64
C ALA A 140 -9.27 -14.50 2.16
N GLY A 141 -8.88 -15.60 1.47
CA GLY A 141 -9.13 -15.77 0.04
C GLY A 141 -8.11 -15.04 -0.82
N GLU A 142 -8.55 -14.34 -1.86
CA GLU A 142 -7.66 -13.64 -2.76
C GLU A 142 -7.90 -12.13 -2.72
N ILE A 143 -6.82 -11.37 -2.94
CA ILE A 143 -6.84 -9.92 -3.13
C ILE A 143 -6.13 -9.63 -4.43
N THR A 144 -6.81 -8.98 -5.37
CA THR A 144 -6.22 -8.48 -6.61
C THR A 144 -6.17 -6.96 -6.58
N VAL A 145 -5.03 -6.40 -6.90
CA VAL A 145 -4.79 -4.95 -6.98
C VAL A 145 -4.04 -4.59 -8.24
N ASP A 146 -4.22 -3.36 -8.70
CA ASP A 146 -3.52 -2.78 -9.83
C ASP A 146 -2.36 -1.92 -9.30
N ALA A 147 -1.17 -2.54 -9.20
CA ALA A 147 0.02 -1.98 -8.57
C ALA A 147 0.86 -1.17 -9.57
N LEU A 148 1.54 -0.13 -9.07
CA LEU A 148 2.48 0.66 -9.87
C LEU A 148 3.78 -0.11 -10.07
N VAL A 149 4.34 -0.04 -11.29
CA VAL A 149 5.69 -0.53 -11.60
C VAL A 149 6.69 0.60 -11.43
N ARG A 150 7.75 0.36 -10.64
CA ARG A 150 8.89 1.26 -10.45
C ARG A 150 10.16 0.62 -10.99
N GLU A 151 11.16 1.43 -11.29
CA GLU A 151 12.52 0.96 -11.57
C GLU A 151 13.29 0.75 -10.26
N ALA A 152 14.32 -0.10 -10.32
CA ALA A 152 15.28 -0.29 -9.24
C ALA A 152 16.27 0.89 -9.17
N THR A 153 15.76 2.10 -8.95
CA THR A 153 16.51 3.36 -8.85
C THR A 153 16.11 4.13 -7.60
N ASP A 154 16.86 5.13 -7.23
CA ASP A 154 16.59 6.00 -6.08
C ASP A 154 16.37 5.20 -4.79
N ILE A 155 15.20 5.33 -4.17
CA ILE A 155 14.85 4.61 -2.93
C ILE A 155 14.71 3.10 -3.14
N TYR A 156 14.54 2.65 -4.39
CA TYR A 156 14.43 1.23 -4.76
C TYR A 156 15.74 0.66 -5.33
N ALA A 157 16.84 1.42 -5.34
CA ALA A 157 18.12 0.99 -5.92
C ALA A 157 18.70 -0.30 -5.29
N ASN A 158 18.33 -0.60 -4.05
CA ASN A 158 18.77 -1.81 -3.34
C ASN A 158 17.83 -3.01 -3.53
N VAL A 159 16.71 -2.83 -4.22
CA VAL A 159 15.77 -3.93 -4.52
C VAL A 159 16.37 -4.83 -5.59
N THR A 160 16.58 -6.09 -5.25
CA THR A 160 17.17 -7.10 -6.13
C THR A 160 16.34 -8.37 -6.17
N SER A 161 16.41 -9.09 -7.29
CA SER A 161 15.78 -10.41 -7.43
C SER A 161 16.48 -11.50 -6.62
N GLY A 162 17.78 -11.34 -6.35
CA GLY A 162 18.59 -12.24 -5.56
C GLY A 162 18.87 -11.73 -4.14
N GLY A 163 19.44 -12.59 -3.32
CA GLY A 163 19.86 -12.27 -1.96
C GLY A 163 18.96 -12.88 -0.87
N PRO A 164 19.51 -13.06 0.34
CA PRO A 164 18.75 -13.62 1.45
C PRO A 164 17.68 -12.63 1.92
N VAL A 165 16.53 -13.16 2.31
CA VAL A 165 15.60 -12.43 3.17
C VAL A 165 16.30 -12.28 4.50
N SER A 166 16.45 -11.06 5.02
CA SER A 166 16.99 -10.87 6.38
C SER A 166 16.13 -11.68 7.36
N ALA A 167 16.77 -12.61 8.07
CA ALA A 167 16.10 -13.30 9.15
C ALA A 167 15.69 -12.26 10.21
N PRO A 168 14.52 -12.37 10.83
CA PRO A 168 14.15 -11.46 11.90
C PRO A 168 15.23 -11.49 12.97
N ALA A 169 15.67 -10.32 13.41
CA ALA A 169 16.63 -10.19 14.48
C ALA A 169 16.08 -10.93 15.71
N THR A 170 16.77 -12.01 16.12
CA THR A 170 16.45 -12.72 17.34
C THR A 170 16.66 -11.75 18.48
N VAL A 171 15.61 -11.32 19.15
CA VAL A 171 15.71 -10.56 20.40
C VAL A 171 16.37 -11.50 21.40
N VAL A 172 17.66 -11.27 21.65
CA VAL A 172 18.36 -11.90 22.75
C VAL A 172 17.81 -11.26 24.02
N THR A 173 16.93 -11.96 24.71
CA THR A 173 16.53 -11.60 26.06
C THR A 173 17.72 -11.92 26.96
N GLU A 174 18.52 -10.92 27.28
CA GLU A 174 19.46 -11.04 28.39
C GLU A 174 18.66 -11.23 29.67
N THR A 175 18.77 -12.41 30.25
CA THR A 175 18.29 -12.72 31.60
C THR A 175 19.38 -12.30 32.56
N GLU A 176 19.12 -11.24 33.31
CA GLU A 176 19.84 -10.89 34.55
C GLU A 176 19.34 -11.72 35.74
#